data_6fdc93faa128a4ff254fdb6be851c18e
#
_entry.id   6fdc93faa128a4ff254fdb6be851c18e
#
_cell.length_a   1.000
_cell.length_b   1.000
_cell.length_c   1.000
_cell.angle_alpha   90.00
_cell.angle_beta   90.00
_cell.angle_gamma   90.00
#
_symmetry.space_group_name_H-M   'P 1'
#
loop_
_entity.id
_entity.type
_entity.pdbx_description
1 polymer ?
#
loop_
_entity_poly.entity_id
_entity_poly.type
_entity_poly.pdbx_seq_one_letter_code
_entity_poly.pdbx_strand_id
1 'polypeptide(L)'
;MAYLIQRLCIERLHVIGDIFDRGTGAHIIMDELMKYHSVDFQWGNHDVVWMGAASGHPACIANVIRLSARYNNLRCIEEGYGINLIPLLHFAIDVYKDDPCTCFTIDTKNGDIDTNELELNMKMHKAITIIQFKLEGQLILRRPDFKMNDRLL
;
A
#
# COMPACT_ATOMS: atom_id res chain seq x y z
N MET A 1 14.85 -29.36 11.92
CA MET A 1 14.04 -29.78 13.09
C MET A 1 12.73 -28.99 13.19
N ALA A 2 12.73 -27.64 13.33
CA ALA A 2 11.52 -26.82 13.49
C ALA A 2 10.46 -27.04 12.39
N TYR A 3 10.85 -27.02 11.11
CA TYR A 3 9.92 -27.28 9.99
C TYR A 3 9.28 -28.67 10.03
N LEU A 4 10.01 -29.68 10.48
CA LEU A 4 9.44 -31.02 10.61
C LEU A 4 8.40 -31.08 11.73
N ILE A 5 8.68 -30.43 12.86
CA ILE A 5 7.73 -30.34 13.99
C ILE A 5 6.48 -29.58 13.55
N GLN A 6 6.62 -28.46 12.87
CA GLN A 6 5.49 -27.71 12.34
C GLN A 6 4.59 -28.56 11.42
N ARG A 7 5.20 -29.31 10.48
CA ARG A 7 4.44 -30.18 9.56
C ARG A 7 3.75 -31.37 10.26
N LEU A 8 4.32 -31.86 11.35
CA LEU A 8 3.75 -32.99 12.08
C LEU A 8 2.70 -32.59 13.12
N CYS A 9 2.82 -31.37 13.69
CA CYS A 9 1.99 -30.92 14.80
C CYS A 9 0.91 -29.92 14.37
N ILE A 10 1.08 -29.22 13.24
CA ILE A 10 0.14 -28.20 12.75
C ILE A 10 -0.39 -28.64 11.40
N GLU A 11 -1.63 -29.07 11.36
CA GLU A 11 -2.28 -29.52 10.14
C GLU A 11 -2.49 -28.34 9.15
N ARG A 12 -2.94 -27.21 9.66
CA ARG A 12 -3.20 -26.01 8.87
C ARG A 12 -2.93 -24.74 9.67
N LEU A 13 -2.29 -23.77 9.04
CA LEU A 13 -2.15 -22.42 9.54
C LEU A 13 -3.31 -21.57 9.02
N HIS A 14 -4.05 -20.95 9.93
CA HIS A 14 -5.14 -20.05 9.60
C HIS A 14 -4.70 -18.61 9.88
N VAL A 15 -4.64 -17.77 8.83
CA VAL A 15 -4.22 -16.37 8.91
C VAL A 15 -5.46 -15.49 8.87
N ILE A 16 -5.62 -14.63 9.87
CA ILE A 16 -6.81 -13.80 10.05
C ILE A 16 -6.73 -12.41 9.39
N GLY A 17 -5.80 -12.22 8.46
CA GLY A 17 -5.74 -11.05 7.58
C GLY A 17 -4.93 -9.88 8.09
N ASP A 18 -5.05 -8.77 7.36
CA ASP A 18 -4.32 -7.51 7.52
C ASP A 18 -2.78 -7.68 7.53
N ILE A 19 -2.28 -8.60 6.69
CA ILE A 19 -0.84 -8.78 6.46
C ILE A 19 -0.25 -7.49 5.86
N PHE A 20 -1.01 -6.83 5.00
CA PHE A 20 -0.63 -5.61 4.29
C PHE A 20 -1.09 -4.32 4.99
N ASP A 21 -1.35 -4.34 6.31
CA ASP A 21 -1.60 -3.10 7.05
C ASP A 21 -0.31 -2.25 7.06
N ARG A 22 0.05 -1.54 8.01
CA ARG A 22 1.08 -0.47 8.01
C ARG A 22 2.52 -0.97 8.15
N GLY A 23 2.72 -2.26 8.39
CA GLY A 23 4.05 -2.85 8.64
C GLY A 23 4.92 -2.97 7.39
N THR A 24 6.24 -2.96 7.57
CA THR A 24 7.23 -2.99 6.48
C THR A 24 7.55 -4.40 5.99
N GLY A 25 7.09 -5.45 6.69
CA GLY A 25 7.48 -6.84 6.45
C GLY A 25 6.46 -7.70 5.69
N ALA A 26 5.42 -7.11 5.09
CA ALA A 26 4.34 -7.86 4.46
C ALA A 26 4.84 -8.85 3.38
N HIS A 27 5.76 -8.42 2.52
CA HIS A 27 6.37 -9.28 1.49
C HIS A 27 7.13 -10.46 2.08
N ILE A 28 7.86 -10.26 3.18
CA ILE A 28 8.60 -11.32 3.88
C ILE A 28 7.63 -12.35 4.47
N ILE A 29 6.56 -11.87 5.10
CA ILE A 29 5.51 -12.73 5.66
C ILE A 29 4.86 -13.56 4.55
N MET A 30 4.51 -12.94 3.42
CA MET A 30 3.91 -13.63 2.27
C MET A 30 4.84 -14.70 1.70
N ASP A 31 6.13 -14.41 1.58
CA ASP A 31 7.13 -15.37 1.10
C ASP A 31 7.25 -16.60 2.02
N GLU A 32 7.15 -16.40 3.33
CA GLU A 32 7.17 -17.52 4.29
C GLU A 32 5.84 -18.30 4.27
N LEU A 33 4.71 -17.61 4.14
CA LEU A 33 3.40 -18.26 4.05
C LEU A 33 3.25 -19.11 2.79
N MET A 34 3.79 -18.64 1.65
CA MET A 34 3.79 -19.41 0.40
C MET A 34 4.62 -20.70 0.47
N LYS A 35 5.61 -20.77 1.38
CA LYS A 35 6.41 -21.95 1.63
C LYS A 35 5.76 -22.92 2.64
N TYR A 36 4.72 -22.47 3.33
CA TYR A 36 4.07 -23.27 4.36
C TYR A 36 3.24 -24.40 3.72
N HIS A 37 3.23 -25.57 4.34
CA HIS A 37 2.64 -26.79 3.75
C HIS A 37 1.10 -26.74 3.62
N SER A 38 0.42 -26.01 4.48
CA SER A 38 -1.03 -25.83 4.43
C SER A 38 -1.40 -24.53 5.12
N VAL A 39 -1.91 -23.57 4.36
CA VAL A 39 -2.33 -22.26 4.86
C VAL A 39 -3.63 -21.83 4.20
N ASP A 40 -4.49 -21.21 4.97
CA ASP A 40 -5.65 -20.49 4.45
C ASP A 40 -5.75 -19.08 5.05
N PHE A 41 -6.50 -18.22 4.39
CA PHE A 41 -6.57 -16.80 4.72
C PHE A 41 -8.00 -16.34 4.88
N GLN A 42 -8.25 -15.58 5.94
CA GLN A 42 -9.30 -14.56 5.96
C GLN A 42 -8.68 -13.22 5.59
N TRP A 43 -9.30 -12.49 4.68
CA TRP A 43 -8.74 -11.24 4.19
C TRP A 43 -9.19 -10.07 5.06
N GLY A 44 -8.23 -9.26 5.51
CA GLY A 44 -8.52 -7.95 6.07
C GLY A 44 -8.81 -6.93 4.97
N ASN A 45 -9.24 -5.74 5.36
CA ASN A 45 -9.55 -4.67 4.39
C ASN A 45 -8.31 -4.18 3.62
N HIS A 46 -7.14 -4.18 4.26
CA HIS A 46 -5.88 -3.84 3.58
C HIS A 46 -5.51 -4.89 2.53
N ASP A 47 -5.65 -6.17 2.86
CA ASP A 47 -5.35 -7.26 1.91
C ASP A 47 -6.23 -7.19 0.67
N VAL A 48 -7.53 -6.89 0.82
CA VAL A 48 -8.46 -6.74 -0.32
C VAL A 48 -8.02 -5.60 -1.25
N VAL A 49 -7.56 -4.47 -0.70
CA VAL A 49 -7.06 -3.35 -1.52
C VAL A 49 -5.80 -3.75 -2.27
N TRP A 50 -4.89 -4.49 -1.63
CA TRP A 50 -3.68 -5.01 -2.27
C TRP A 50 -4.02 -6.05 -3.37
N MET A 51 -5.01 -6.91 -3.15
CA MET A 51 -5.51 -7.83 -4.19
C MET A 51 -6.07 -7.07 -5.39
N GLY A 52 -6.84 -6.00 -5.15
CA GLY A 52 -7.33 -5.11 -6.20
C GLY A 52 -6.19 -4.42 -6.97
N ALA A 53 -5.14 -4.00 -6.27
CA ALA A 53 -3.94 -3.42 -6.89
C ALA A 53 -3.19 -4.45 -7.73
N ALA A 54 -2.98 -5.67 -7.22
CA ALA A 54 -2.34 -6.77 -7.94
C ALA A 54 -3.13 -7.19 -9.19
N SER A 55 -4.46 -7.03 -9.17
CA SER A 55 -5.34 -7.24 -10.32
C SER A 55 -5.30 -6.09 -11.35
N GLY A 56 -4.50 -5.05 -11.12
CA GLY A 56 -4.35 -3.92 -12.03
C GLY A 56 -5.42 -2.83 -11.88
N HIS A 57 -6.20 -2.81 -10.79
CA HIS A 57 -7.23 -1.78 -10.60
C HIS A 57 -6.58 -0.44 -10.21
N PRO A 58 -6.69 0.64 -11.05
CA PRO A 58 -5.90 1.85 -10.87
C PRO A 58 -6.15 2.57 -9.53
N ALA A 59 -7.39 2.65 -9.07
CA ALA A 59 -7.71 3.29 -7.79
C ALA A 59 -7.15 2.50 -6.59
N CYS A 60 -7.12 1.15 -6.67
CA CYS A 60 -6.50 0.31 -5.64
C CYS A 60 -4.97 0.49 -5.64
N ILE A 61 -4.34 0.55 -6.81
CA ILE A 61 -2.91 0.83 -6.94
C ILE A 61 -2.58 2.18 -6.29
N ALA A 62 -3.33 3.22 -6.62
CA ALA A 62 -3.12 4.55 -6.03
C ALA A 62 -3.33 4.54 -4.51
N ASN A 63 -4.33 3.81 -4.02
CA ASN A 63 -4.59 3.68 -2.58
C ASN A 63 -3.44 2.96 -1.86
N VAL A 64 -2.94 1.85 -2.40
CA VAL A 64 -1.77 1.12 -1.84
C VAL A 64 -0.57 2.05 -1.74
N ILE A 65 -0.20 2.73 -2.82
CA ILE A 65 0.95 3.65 -2.83
C ILE A 65 0.74 4.80 -1.84
N ARG A 66 -0.48 5.37 -1.78
CA ARG A 66 -0.81 6.46 -0.84
C ARG A 66 -0.65 6.03 0.62
N LEU A 67 -1.17 4.86 0.97
CA LEU A 67 -1.03 4.34 2.34
C LEU A 67 0.42 4.04 2.66
N SER A 68 1.16 3.44 1.73
CA SER A 68 2.59 3.16 1.92
C SER A 68 3.41 4.44 2.08
N ALA A 69 3.11 5.50 1.32
CA ALA A 69 3.73 6.81 1.52
C ALA A 69 3.40 7.38 2.91
N ARG A 70 2.11 7.40 3.30
CA ARG A 70 1.66 7.94 4.58
C ARG A 70 2.34 7.28 5.78
N TYR A 71 2.56 5.97 5.73
CA TYR A 71 3.13 5.19 6.83
C TYR A 71 4.62 4.88 6.67
N ASN A 72 5.33 5.63 5.83
CA ASN A 72 6.76 5.45 5.57
C ASN A 72 7.11 3.99 5.21
N ASN A 73 6.35 3.40 4.29
CA ASN A 73 6.47 2.00 3.91
C ASN A 73 6.64 1.80 2.38
N LEU A 74 7.13 2.81 1.67
CA LEU A 74 7.36 2.71 0.22
C LEU A 74 8.39 1.63 -0.14
N ARG A 75 9.36 1.37 0.74
CA ARG A 75 10.36 0.30 0.55
C ARG A 75 9.74 -1.09 0.38
N CYS A 76 8.60 -1.35 1.02
CA CYS A 76 7.89 -2.62 0.82
C CYS A 76 7.45 -2.79 -0.65
N ILE A 77 7.06 -1.69 -1.31
CA ILE A 77 6.67 -1.70 -2.73
C ILE A 77 7.92 -1.80 -3.62
N GLU A 78 8.95 -1.01 -3.35
CA GLU A 78 10.14 -0.92 -4.21
C GLU A 78 11.05 -2.13 -4.05
N GLU A 79 11.45 -2.45 -2.83
CA GLU A 79 12.39 -3.55 -2.55
C GLU A 79 11.67 -4.92 -2.51
N GLY A 80 10.46 -4.97 -1.93
CA GLY A 80 9.71 -6.20 -1.79
C GLY A 80 9.09 -6.70 -3.09
N TYR A 81 8.62 -5.80 -3.95
CA TYR A 81 7.92 -6.14 -5.20
C TYR A 81 8.58 -5.61 -6.46
N GLY A 82 9.71 -4.91 -6.36
CA GLY A 82 10.47 -4.41 -7.51
C GLY A 82 9.74 -3.31 -8.31
N ILE A 83 8.80 -2.61 -7.69
CA ILE A 83 7.99 -1.58 -8.36
C ILE A 83 8.72 -0.24 -8.29
N ASN A 84 9.02 0.35 -9.44
CA ASN A 84 9.73 1.62 -9.54
C ASN A 84 8.79 2.82 -9.30
N LEU A 85 9.02 3.58 -8.24
CA LEU A 85 8.27 4.79 -7.89
C LEU A 85 8.96 6.11 -8.34
N ILE A 86 10.12 6.05 -9.00
CA ILE A 86 10.83 7.23 -9.51
C ILE A 86 9.94 8.12 -10.40
N PRO A 87 9.09 7.61 -11.31
CA PRO A 87 8.21 8.46 -12.10
C PRO A 87 7.23 9.29 -11.25
N LEU A 88 6.71 8.71 -10.14
CA LEU A 88 5.85 9.42 -9.20
C LEU A 88 6.64 10.50 -8.44
N LEU A 89 7.87 10.19 -8.04
CA LEU A 89 8.77 11.14 -7.37
C LEU A 89 9.05 12.36 -8.27
N HIS A 90 9.43 12.12 -9.52
CA HIS A 90 9.70 13.21 -10.46
C HIS A 90 8.46 14.07 -10.69
N PHE A 91 7.31 13.45 -10.93
CA PHE A 91 6.03 14.16 -11.07
C PHE A 91 5.71 15.00 -9.82
N ALA A 92 5.93 14.46 -8.63
CA ALA A 92 5.65 15.16 -7.37
C ALA A 92 6.59 16.37 -7.18
N ILE A 93 7.87 16.24 -7.51
CA ILE A 93 8.85 17.35 -7.45
C ILE A 93 8.47 18.44 -8.45
N ASP A 94 8.15 18.10 -9.69
CA ASP A 94 7.84 19.08 -10.73
C ASP A 94 6.56 19.86 -10.43
N VAL A 95 5.50 19.16 -10.00
CA VAL A 95 4.19 19.77 -9.77
C VAL A 95 4.10 20.51 -8.45
N TYR A 96 4.75 20.00 -7.41
CA TYR A 96 4.67 20.56 -6.03
C TYR A 96 6.01 21.17 -5.57
N LYS A 97 6.81 21.72 -6.50
CA LYS A 97 8.12 22.31 -6.23
C LYS A 97 8.09 23.29 -5.06
N ASP A 98 7.18 24.24 -5.12
CA ASP A 98 7.06 25.35 -4.16
C ASP A 98 5.98 25.13 -3.09
N ASP A 99 5.40 23.93 -3.03
CA ASP A 99 4.35 23.59 -2.08
C ASP A 99 4.96 22.84 -0.88
N PRO A 100 4.80 23.34 0.34
CA PRO A 100 5.36 22.68 1.54
C PRO A 100 4.62 21.40 1.92
N CYS A 101 3.50 21.06 1.29
CA CYS A 101 2.72 19.83 1.47
C CYS A 101 2.38 19.51 2.95
N THR A 102 2.23 20.49 3.81
CA THR A 102 2.12 20.34 5.28
C THR A 102 0.93 19.51 5.75
N CYS A 103 -0.14 19.39 4.94
CA CYS A 103 -1.29 18.54 5.25
C CYS A 103 -1.04 17.04 4.96
N PHE A 104 0.07 16.71 4.30
CA PHE A 104 0.40 15.35 3.86
C PHE A 104 1.52 14.74 4.69
N THR A 105 1.37 14.79 6.02
CA THR A 105 2.35 14.29 6.97
C THR A 105 2.60 12.79 6.81
N ILE A 106 3.84 12.39 7.08
CA ILE A 106 4.29 11.00 7.09
C ILE A 106 4.35 10.50 8.54
N ASP A 107 3.87 9.29 8.77
CA ASP A 107 4.02 8.63 10.07
C ASP A 107 5.40 7.96 10.13
N THR A 108 6.24 8.39 11.05
CA THR A 108 7.64 7.93 11.17
C THR A 108 7.81 6.74 12.10
N LYS A 109 6.72 6.09 12.53
CA LYS A 109 6.80 4.91 13.43
C LYS A 109 7.54 3.73 12.82
N ASN A 110 7.59 3.63 11.50
CA ASN A 110 8.28 2.55 10.78
C ASN A 110 9.79 2.79 10.56
N GLY A 111 10.35 3.83 11.10
CA GLY A 111 11.78 4.15 11.04
C GLY A 111 12.06 5.64 10.97
N ASP A 112 13.30 5.98 11.27
CA ASP A 112 13.79 7.33 11.11
C ASP A 112 13.90 7.69 9.64
N ILE A 113 13.57 8.93 9.31
CA ILE A 113 13.60 9.49 7.97
C ILE A 113 14.34 10.83 8.05
N ASP A 114 15.25 11.09 7.13
CA ASP A 114 15.91 12.39 7.09
C ASP A 114 14.96 13.48 6.57
N THR A 115 15.31 14.74 6.83
CA THR A 115 14.45 15.88 6.49
C THR A 115 14.18 16.00 4.99
N ASN A 116 15.16 15.70 4.13
CA ASN A 116 15.02 15.80 2.68
C ASN A 116 14.10 14.68 2.17
N GLU A 117 14.34 13.47 2.65
CA GLU A 117 13.50 12.32 2.31
C GLU A 117 12.05 12.53 2.79
N LEU A 118 11.86 13.11 3.98
CA LEU A 118 10.55 13.45 4.52
C LEU A 118 9.81 14.42 3.60
N GLU A 119 10.46 15.49 3.15
CA GLU A 119 9.87 16.46 2.22
C GLU A 119 9.46 15.81 0.90
N LEU A 120 10.33 14.99 0.32
CA LEU A 120 10.04 14.26 -0.91
C LEU A 120 8.85 13.31 -0.75
N ASN A 121 8.80 12.55 0.35
CA ASN A 121 7.71 11.64 0.65
C ASN A 121 6.38 12.37 0.90
N MET A 122 6.39 13.56 1.50
CA MET A 122 5.20 14.41 1.64
C MET A 122 4.66 14.86 0.26
N LYS A 123 5.54 15.24 -0.66
CA LYS A 123 5.17 15.60 -2.05
C LYS A 123 4.60 14.39 -2.79
N MET A 124 5.22 13.23 -2.68
CA MET A 124 4.71 11.97 -3.25
C MET A 124 3.35 11.59 -2.66
N HIS A 125 3.19 11.70 -1.35
CA HIS A 125 1.92 11.44 -0.65
C HIS A 125 0.81 12.35 -1.18
N LYS A 126 1.08 13.65 -1.36
CA LYS A 126 0.12 14.59 -1.97
C LYS A 126 -0.21 14.20 -3.40
N ALA A 127 0.80 13.97 -4.23
CA ALA A 127 0.63 13.62 -5.64
C ALA A 127 -0.28 12.39 -5.82
N ILE A 128 0.05 11.30 -5.13
CA ILE A 128 -0.72 10.07 -5.24
C ILE A 128 -2.12 10.18 -4.64
N THR A 129 -2.32 11.00 -3.60
CA THR A 129 -3.64 11.27 -3.02
C THR A 129 -4.55 11.95 -4.05
N ILE A 130 -4.05 12.97 -4.75
CA ILE A 130 -4.82 13.67 -5.80
C ILE A 130 -5.11 12.74 -6.98
N ILE A 131 -4.16 11.91 -7.38
CA ILE A 131 -4.35 10.90 -8.42
C ILE A 131 -5.45 9.91 -8.00
N GLN A 132 -5.40 9.41 -6.75
CA GLN A 132 -6.42 8.50 -6.22
C GLN A 132 -7.81 9.12 -6.29
N PHE A 133 -7.99 10.35 -5.80
CA PHE A 133 -9.30 11.03 -5.84
C PHE A 133 -9.84 11.18 -7.24
N LYS A 134 -8.99 11.53 -8.21
CA LYS A 134 -9.41 11.59 -9.62
C LYS A 134 -9.83 10.24 -10.18
N LEU A 135 -9.11 9.17 -9.84
CA LEU A 135 -9.45 7.81 -10.29
C LEU A 135 -10.74 7.31 -9.64
N GLU A 136 -10.94 7.57 -8.35
CA GLU A 136 -12.17 7.25 -7.64
C GLU A 136 -13.36 8.01 -8.19
N GLY A 137 -13.23 9.33 -8.44
CA GLY A 137 -14.26 10.13 -9.07
C GLY A 137 -14.66 9.60 -10.45
N GLN A 138 -13.69 9.22 -11.28
CA GLN A 138 -13.96 8.58 -12.57
C GLN A 138 -14.68 7.23 -12.42
N LEU A 139 -14.36 6.45 -11.38
CA LEU A 139 -15.04 5.20 -11.09
C LEU A 139 -16.50 5.43 -10.71
N ILE A 140 -16.75 6.37 -9.81
CA ILE A 140 -18.11 6.74 -9.37
C ILE A 140 -18.97 7.17 -10.55
N LEU A 141 -18.44 8.03 -11.44
CA LEU A 141 -19.16 8.46 -12.64
C LEU A 141 -19.48 7.31 -13.61
N ARG A 142 -18.60 6.32 -13.73
CA ARG A 142 -18.81 5.13 -14.57
C ARG A 142 -19.74 4.09 -13.94
N ARG A 143 -19.89 4.12 -12.61
CA ARG A 143 -20.66 3.14 -11.85
C ARG A 143 -21.72 3.84 -10.97
N PRO A 144 -22.75 4.44 -11.58
CA PRO A 144 -23.83 5.13 -10.86
C PRO A 144 -24.63 4.18 -9.95
N ASP A 145 -24.58 2.89 -10.24
CA ASP A 145 -25.14 1.82 -9.40
C ASP A 145 -24.53 1.75 -7.99
N PHE A 146 -23.32 2.27 -7.79
CA PHE A 146 -22.68 2.36 -6.47
C PHE A 146 -23.32 3.42 -5.56
N LYS A 147 -24.11 4.37 -6.12
CA LYS A 147 -24.79 5.43 -5.36
C LYS A 147 -23.85 6.27 -4.49
N MET A 148 -22.67 6.56 -4.99
CA MET A 148 -21.59 7.27 -4.27
C MET A 148 -21.38 8.71 -4.78
N ASN A 149 -22.38 9.33 -5.42
CA ASN A 149 -22.25 10.68 -5.99
C ASN A 149 -21.97 11.76 -4.93
N ASP A 150 -22.34 11.53 -3.68
CA ASP A 150 -22.03 12.38 -2.53
C ASP A 150 -20.54 12.41 -2.16
N ARG A 151 -19.73 11.55 -2.78
CA ARG A 151 -18.27 11.47 -2.60
C ARG A 151 -17.46 12.04 -3.77
N LEU A 152 -18.12 12.61 -4.75
CA LEU A 152 -17.44 13.36 -5.81
C LEU A 152 -16.91 14.68 -5.25
N LEU A 153 -15.61 14.94 -5.46
CA LEU A 153 -14.90 16.15 -5.08
C LEU A 153 -14.95 17.16 -6.23
#